data_d8f6242a4979661f1f457c0f9a70e549
#
_entry.id   d8f6242a4979661f1f457c0f9a70e549
#
_cell.length_a   1.000
_cell.length_b   1.000
_cell.length_c   1.000
_cell.angle_alpha   90.00
_cell.angle_beta   90.00
_cell.angle_gamma   90.00
#
_symmetry.space_group_name_H-M   'P 1'
#
loop_
_entity.id
_entity.type
_entity.pdbx_description
1 polymer ?
#
loop_
_entity_poly.entity_id
_entity_poly.type
_entity_poly.pdbx_seq_one_letter_code
_entity_poly.pdbx_strand_id
1 'polypeptide(L)'
;MIRSCTALAAVGLCATAVPLVGAQPALAALAQGETAPDFTLQGALGGKPLTFSLKDALKKGPVVLYFFPAAFTKGCTLEAHAFAEATEDFAKQGATVVGVTAGNVDRVAEFSKEECRSKFAVLADPGAKVAGLYKSLSSQGTFLHSDRSSYVITPDDKIVLSYTSQDPETHVSKTLDAVTAWHASAQ
;
A
#
# COMPACT_ATOMS: atom_id res chain seq x y z
N MET A 1 42.55 64.09 -44.43
CA MET A 1 42.78 62.61 -44.27
C MET A 1 42.18 62.19 -42.96
N ILE A 2 40.98 61.63 -42.98
CA ILE A 2 40.19 61.26 -41.79
C ILE A 2 40.24 59.77 -41.71
N ARG A 3 40.79 59.21 -40.56
CA ARG A 3 40.80 57.80 -40.29
C ARG A 3 39.62 57.46 -39.32
N SER A 4 38.64 56.75 -39.85
CA SER A 4 37.54 56.15 -39.03
C SER A 4 38.07 54.97 -38.26
N CYS A 5 37.85 54.93 -36.93
CA CYS A 5 37.99 53.76 -36.05
C CYS A 5 36.64 53.18 -35.87
N THR A 6 36.42 51.91 -36.35
CA THR A 6 35.24 51.15 -36.15
C THR A 6 35.43 50.31 -34.86
N ALA A 7 34.62 50.56 -33.84
CA ALA A 7 34.60 49.75 -32.60
C ALA A 7 33.66 48.54 -32.76
N LEU A 8 34.21 47.34 -32.66
CA LEU A 8 33.42 46.11 -32.55
C LEU A 8 32.92 45.92 -31.07
N ALA A 9 31.64 45.95 -30.89
CA ALA A 9 31.01 45.57 -29.63
C ALA A 9 30.84 44.06 -29.60
N ALA A 10 31.55 43.37 -28.71
CA ALA A 10 31.36 41.95 -28.41
C ALA A 10 30.20 41.79 -27.45
N VAL A 11 29.09 41.20 -27.91
CA VAL A 11 27.94 40.80 -27.07
C VAL A 11 28.27 39.45 -26.42
N GLY A 12 28.59 39.47 -25.13
CA GLY A 12 28.78 38.27 -24.32
C GLY A 12 27.46 37.58 -24.00
N LEU A 13 27.24 36.38 -24.53
CA LEU A 13 26.11 35.53 -24.24
C LEU A 13 26.34 34.86 -22.88
N CYS A 14 25.71 35.37 -21.81
CA CYS A 14 25.74 34.78 -20.49
C CYS A 14 24.76 33.59 -20.47
N ALA A 15 25.26 32.36 -20.62
CA ALA A 15 24.46 31.13 -20.46
C ALA A 15 24.18 30.93 -18.98
N THR A 16 22.96 31.23 -18.55
CA THR A 16 22.46 30.89 -17.21
C THR A 16 22.17 29.39 -17.16
N ALA A 17 23.03 28.62 -16.49
CA ALA A 17 22.78 27.22 -16.16
C ALA A 17 21.67 27.17 -15.12
N VAL A 18 20.46 26.73 -15.51
CA VAL A 18 19.38 26.42 -14.61
C VAL A 18 19.71 25.07 -13.97
N PRO A 19 19.83 24.97 -12.63
CA PRO A 19 20.01 23.66 -12.00
C PRO A 19 18.76 22.82 -12.23
N LEU A 20 18.90 21.66 -12.87
CA LEU A 20 17.86 20.63 -12.87
C LEU A 20 17.71 20.16 -11.43
N VAL A 21 16.66 20.64 -10.75
CA VAL A 21 16.21 20.05 -9.50
C VAL A 21 15.67 18.66 -9.88
N GLY A 22 16.48 17.64 -9.66
CA GLY A 22 16.08 16.25 -9.84
C GLY A 22 14.87 15.98 -8.95
N ALA A 23 13.70 15.75 -9.53
CA ALA A 23 12.56 15.22 -8.82
C ALA A 23 13.00 13.89 -8.19
N GLN A 24 13.09 13.84 -6.86
CA GLN A 24 13.29 12.57 -6.17
C GLN A 24 12.10 11.68 -6.52
N PRO A 25 12.33 10.43 -7.00
CA PRO A 25 11.22 9.53 -7.23
C PRO A 25 10.52 9.32 -5.90
N ALA A 26 9.23 9.67 -5.82
CA ALA A 26 8.39 9.20 -4.74
C ALA A 26 8.56 7.69 -4.66
N LEU A 27 8.77 7.15 -3.44
CA LEU A 27 8.86 5.71 -3.24
C LEU A 27 7.53 5.10 -3.71
N ALA A 28 7.48 4.69 -4.97
CA ALA A 28 6.31 4.04 -5.53
C ALA A 28 6.12 2.70 -4.83
N ALA A 29 4.85 2.34 -4.55
CA ALA A 29 4.49 1.02 -4.02
C ALA A 29 5.18 -0.11 -4.82
N LEU A 30 5.40 -1.27 -4.20
CA LEU A 30 5.98 -2.43 -4.89
C LEU A 30 5.16 -2.74 -6.14
N ALA A 31 5.84 -3.01 -7.24
CA ALA A 31 5.19 -3.22 -8.53
C ALA A 31 4.63 -4.64 -8.68
N GLN A 32 3.65 -4.80 -9.57
CA GLN A 32 3.21 -6.11 -10.03
C GLN A 32 4.37 -6.90 -10.61
N GLY A 33 4.47 -8.18 -10.26
CA GLY A 33 5.56 -9.09 -10.63
C GLY A 33 6.72 -9.13 -9.63
N GLU A 34 6.85 -8.14 -8.73
CA GLU A 34 7.84 -8.19 -7.66
C GLU A 34 7.50 -9.30 -6.64
N THR A 35 8.51 -9.77 -5.92
CA THR A 35 8.33 -10.70 -4.82
C THR A 35 7.91 -9.94 -3.57
N ALA A 36 6.81 -10.37 -2.96
CA ALA A 36 6.30 -9.80 -1.72
C ALA A 36 7.27 -10.07 -0.56
N PRO A 37 7.72 -9.05 0.19
CA PRO A 37 8.50 -9.26 1.40
C PRO A 37 7.71 -10.05 2.44
N ASP A 38 8.32 -11.12 2.99
CA ASP A 38 7.72 -11.89 4.08
C ASP A 38 7.68 -11.08 5.38
N PHE A 39 6.64 -11.32 6.17
CA PHE A 39 6.50 -10.70 7.48
C PHE A 39 5.66 -11.55 8.43
N THR A 40 5.87 -11.28 9.73
CA THR A 40 5.03 -11.79 10.81
C THR A 40 4.67 -10.62 11.72
N LEU A 41 3.37 -10.41 11.97
CA LEU A 41 2.85 -9.34 12.82
C LEU A 41 1.85 -9.88 13.85
N GLN A 42 1.75 -9.17 14.95
CA GLN A 42 0.68 -9.35 15.92
C GLN A 42 -0.55 -8.56 15.49
N GLY A 43 -1.73 -9.08 15.79
CA GLY A 43 -2.98 -8.43 15.50
C GLY A 43 -4.16 -9.09 16.18
N ALA A 44 -5.33 -8.92 15.60
CA ALA A 44 -6.55 -9.53 16.12
C ALA A 44 -7.54 -9.89 15.01
N LEU A 45 -8.35 -10.90 15.27
CA LEU A 45 -9.54 -11.28 14.51
C LEU A 45 -10.73 -11.34 15.45
N GLY A 46 -11.75 -10.53 15.20
CA GLY A 46 -12.94 -10.48 16.06
C GLY A 46 -12.61 -10.12 17.51
N GLY A 47 -11.63 -9.27 17.73
CA GLY A 47 -11.14 -8.85 19.04
C GLY A 47 -10.21 -9.86 19.73
N LYS A 48 -10.01 -11.06 19.17
CA LYS A 48 -9.11 -12.08 19.74
C LYS A 48 -7.71 -11.93 19.19
N PRO A 49 -6.68 -11.83 20.06
CA PRO A 49 -5.29 -11.72 19.63
C PRO A 49 -4.85 -12.89 18.75
N LEU A 50 -4.04 -12.61 17.75
CA LEU A 50 -3.40 -13.61 16.90
C LEU A 50 -2.02 -13.14 16.44
N THR A 51 -1.21 -14.11 15.99
CA THR A 51 0.01 -13.87 15.22
C THR A 51 -0.27 -14.27 13.78
N PHE A 52 -0.05 -13.37 12.83
CA PHE A 52 -0.20 -13.62 11.41
C PHE A 52 1.17 -13.73 10.75
N SER A 53 1.38 -14.80 9.97
CA SER A 53 2.54 -15.01 9.10
C SER A 53 2.05 -15.00 7.65
N LEU A 54 2.61 -14.12 6.82
CA LEU A 54 2.29 -14.09 5.39
C LEU A 54 2.62 -15.42 4.73
N LYS A 55 3.81 -15.96 5.00
CA LYS A 55 4.26 -17.25 4.46
C LYS A 55 3.32 -18.41 4.78
N ASP A 56 2.76 -18.44 5.99
CA ASP A 56 1.81 -19.49 6.37
C ASP A 56 0.42 -19.28 5.78
N ALA A 57 0.02 -18.05 5.57
CA ALA A 57 -1.23 -17.71 4.88
C ALA A 57 -1.17 -18.09 3.40
N LEU A 58 -0.06 -17.81 2.72
CA LEU A 58 0.14 -18.14 1.30
C LEU A 58 0.14 -19.65 1.01
N LYS A 59 0.46 -20.50 1.98
CA LYS A 59 0.29 -21.96 1.84
C LYS A 59 -1.17 -22.40 1.67
N LYS A 60 -2.13 -21.55 2.05
CA LYS A 60 -3.56 -21.84 1.99
C LYS A 60 -4.24 -21.25 0.76
N GLY A 61 -3.62 -20.25 0.13
CA GLY A 61 -4.14 -19.54 -1.03
C GLY A 61 -3.61 -18.12 -1.13
N PRO A 62 -4.10 -17.32 -2.08
CA PRO A 62 -3.67 -15.94 -2.23
C PRO A 62 -4.07 -15.09 -1.01
N VAL A 63 -3.28 -14.04 -0.77
CA VAL A 63 -3.50 -13.07 0.30
C VAL A 63 -3.81 -11.71 -0.29
N VAL A 64 -4.94 -11.13 0.12
CA VAL A 64 -5.29 -9.74 -0.10
C VAL A 64 -4.78 -8.96 1.11
N LEU A 65 -3.66 -8.27 0.93
CA LEU A 65 -3.01 -7.45 1.95
C LEU A 65 -3.35 -5.99 1.67
N TYR A 66 -4.02 -5.31 2.61
CA TYR A 66 -4.23 -3.88 2.47
C TYR A 66 -3.64 -3.10 3.64
N PHE A 67 -2.92 -2.03 3.31
CA PHE A 67 -2.42 -1.04 4.27
C PHE A 67 -3.39 0.12 4.35
N PHE A 68 -3.61 0.60 5.57
CA PHE A 68 -4.46 1.77 5.81
C PHE A 68 -3.87 2.69 6.89
N PRO A 69 -4.11 4.01 6.83
CA PRO A 69 -3.43 4.99 7.69
C PRO A 69 -3.61 4.77 9.19
N ALA A 70 -4.86 4.66 9.68
CA ALA A 70 -5.12 4.51 11.11
C ALA A 70 -6.50 3.91 11.39
N ALA A 71 -6.58 3.02 12.39
CA ALA A 71 -7.84 2.46 12.87
C ALA A 71 -8.80 3.56 13.34
N PHE A 72 -10.10 3.37 13.08
CA PHE A 72 -11.20 4.29 13.45
C PHE A 72 -11.17 5.68 12.79
N THR A 73 -10.44 5.86 11.69
CA THR A 73 -10.65 7.04 10.84
C THR A 73 -11.75 6.76 9.82
N LYS A 74 -12.50 7.80 9.43
CA LYS A 74 -13.70 7.66 8.57
C LYS A 74 -13.45 6.82 7.30
N GLY A 75 -12.38 7.13 6.56
CA GLY A 75 -12.05 6.40 5.32
C GLY A 75 -11.62 4.95 5.59
N CYS A 76 -10.87 4.69 6.67
CA CYS A 76 -10.44 3.33 7.02
C CYS A 76 -11.59 2.47 7.55
N THR A 77 -12.56 3.05 8.26
CA THR A 77 -13.80 2.37 8.64
C THR A 77 -14.64 1.99 7.42
N LEU A 78 -14.81 2.89 6.46
CA LEU A 78 -15.51 2.58 5.20
C LEU A 78 -14.84 1.43 4.43
N GLU A 79 -13.51 1.46 4.31
CA GLU A 79 -12.75 0.39 3.67
C GLU A 79 -12.89 -0.96 4.39
N ALA A 80 -12.80 -0.95 5.73
CA ALA A 80 -12.98 -2.14 6.53
C ALA A 80 -14.39 -2.75 6.37
N HIS A 81 -15.44 -1.91 6.34
CA HIS A 81 -16.80 -2.36 6.06
C HIS A 81 -16.94 -2.98 4.67
N ALA A 82 -16.40 -2.33 3.64
CA ALA A 82 -16.45 -2.85 2.27
C ALA A 82 -15.71 -4.19 2.14
N PHE A 83 -14.52 -4.35 2.72
CA PHE A 83 -13.83 -5.63 2.77
C PHE A 83 -14.60 -6.69 3.58
N ALA A 84 -15.23 -6.31 4.69
CA ALA A 84 -16.02 -7.24 5.50
C ALA A 84 -17.24 -7.78 4.73
N GLU A 85 -17.90 -6.94 3.94
CA GLU A 85 -19.01 -7.34 3.07
C GLU A 85 -18.56 -8.30 1.96
N ALA A 86 -17.38 -8.07 1.38
CA ALA A 86 -16.82 -8.90 0.30
C ALA A 86 -16.06 -10.15 0.78
N THR A 87 -15.89 -10.37 2.10
CA THR A 87 -15.05 -11.46 2.63
C THR A 87 -15.47 -12.84 2.12
N GLU A 88 -16.77 -13.08 1.96
CA GLU A 88 -17.27 -14.36 1.45
C GLU A 88 -16.92 -14.59 -0.02
N ASP A 89 -16.87 -13.53 -0.83
CA ASP A 89 -16.48 -13.63 -2.23
C ASP A 89 -14.97 -13.88 -2.38
N PHE A 90 -14.14 -13.28 -1.54
CA PHE A 90 -12.72 -13.62 -1.43
C PHE A 90 -12.51 -15.07 -0.99
N ALA A 91 -13.26 -15.53 0.01
CA ALA A 91 -13.18 -16.92 0.51
C ALA A 91 -13.56 -17.96 -0.55
N LYS A 92 -14.57 -17.70 -1.40
CA LYS A 92 -14.94 -18.54 -2.55
C LYS A 92 -13.78 -18.71 -3.55
N GLN A 93 -12.91 -17.72 -3.64
CA GLN A 93 -11.68 -17.77 -4.46
C GLN A 93 -10.47 -18.31 -3.70
N GLY A 94 -10.65 -18.80 -2.48
CA GLY A 94 -9.58 -19.30 -1.61
C GLY A 94 -8.66 -18.19 -1.05
N ALA A 95 -9.05 -16.92 -1.18
CA ALA A 95 -8.23 -15.81 -0.74
C ALA A 95 -8.47 -15.42 0.73
N THR A 96 -7.38 -15.04 1.41
CA THR A 96 -7.40 -14.49 2.77
C THR A 96 -7.26 -12.97 2.71
N VAL A 97 -8.18 -12.23 3.34
CA VAL A 97 -8.07 -10.77 3.50
C VAL A 97 -7.38 -10.46 4.83
N VAL A 98 -6.45 -9.51 4.83
CA VAL A 98 -5.77 -9.00 6.02
C VAL A 98 -5.49 -7.50 5.89
N GLY A 99 -5.84 -6.74 6.92
CA GLY A 99 -5.52 -5.32 7.02
C GLY A 99 -4.30 -5.07 7.90
N VAL A 100 -3.48 -4.07 7.55
CA VAL A 100 -2.29 -3.65 8.31
C VAL A 100 -2.32 -2.15 8.52
N THR A 101 -2.10 -1.71 9.75
CA THR A 101 -2.02 -0.28 10.07
C THR A 101 -0.84 0.03 10.99
N ALA A 102 -0.25 1.21 10.76
CA ALA A 102 0.75 1.80 11.67
C ALA A 102 0.14 2.84 12.62
N GLY A 103 -1.12 3.26 12.38
CA GLY A 103 -1.82 4.25 13.21
C GLY A 103 -2.87 3.62 14.12
N ASN A 104 -2.96 4.11 15.37
CA ASN A 104 -3.85 3.61 16.41
C ASN A 104 -3.71 2.08 16.63
N VAL A 105 -2.47 1.61 16.64
CA VAL A 105 -2.13 0.17 16.72
C VAL A 105 -2.64 -0.51 17.99
N ASP A 106 -2.81 0.22 19.07
CA ASP A 106 -3.39 -0.21 20.34
C ASP A 106 -4.90 -0.57 20.22
N ARG A 107 -5.55 -0.09 19.17
CA ARG A 107 -6.98 -0.30 18.92
C ARG A 107 -7.29 -1.34 17.85
N VAL A 108 -6.31 -2.08 17.33
CA VAL A 108 -6.55 -3.07 16.25
C VAL A 108 -7.48 -4.21 16.69
N ALA A 109 -7.47 -4.59 17.96
CA ALA A 109 -8.38 -5.62 18.48
C ALA A 109 -9.85 -5.17 18.44
N GLU A 110 -10.12 -3.97 18.92
CA GLU A 110 -11.44 -3.35 18.87
C GLU A 110 -11.89 -3.15 17.41
N PHE A 111 -11.01 -2.58 16.55
CA PHE A 111 -11.28 -2.35 15.15
C PHE A 111 -11.61 -3.65 14.38
N SER A 112 -10.87 -4.73 14.64
CA SER A 112 -11.14 -6.04 14.01
C SER A 112 -12.51 -6.62 14.39
N LYS A 113 -12.99 -6.33 15.59
CA LYS A 113 -14.31 -6.77 16.07
C LYS A 113 -15.42 -5.91 15.49
N GLU A 114 -15.30 -4.60 15.61
CA GLU A 114 -16.36 -3.63 15.31
C GLU A 114 -16.42 -3.33 13.80
N GLU A 115 -15.35 -2.78 13.25
CA GLU A 115 -15.35 -2.27 11.88
C GLU A 115 -15.10 -3.37 10.85
N CYS A 116 -14.25 -4.34 11.16
CA CYS A 116 -14.09 -5.51 10.29
C CYS A 116 -15.17 -6.58 10.53
N ARG A 117 -16.14 -6.31 11.42
CA ARG A 117 -17.28 -7.20 11.73
C ARG A 117 -16.84 -8.64 12.04
N SER A 118 -15.66 -8.80 12.65
CA SER A 118 -15.04 -10.09 12.95
C SER A 118 -14.80 -10.99 11.72
N LYS A 119 -14.77 -10.46 10.50
CA LYS A 119 -14.66 -11.22 9.26
C LYS A 119 -13.21 -11.50 8.85
N PHE A 120 -12.27 -10.61 9.15
CA PHE A 120 -10.84 -10.75 8.80
C PHE A 120 -9.92 -10.14 9.86
N ALA A 121 -8.63 -10.49 9.80
CA ALA A 121 -7.64 -10.02 10.76
C ALA A 121 -7.16 -8.61 10.45
N VAL A 122 -6.88 -7.85 11.51
CA VAL A 122 -6.17 -6.57 11.45
C VAL A 122 -4.89 -6.68 12.25
N LEU A 123 -3.79 -6.23 11.67
CA LEU A 123 -2.45 -6.34 12.21
C LEU A 123 -1.90 -4.97 12.59
N ALA A 124 -1.15 -4.94 13.69
CA ALA A 124 -0.42 -3.77 14.14
C ALA A 124 0.99 -3.77 13.55
N ASP A 125 1.36 -2.67 12.88
CA ASP A 125 2.69 -2.42 12.33
C ASP A 125 3.35 -1.21 13.02
N PRO A 126 3.77 -1.33 14.30
CA PRO A 126 4.33 -0.20 15.04
C PRO A 126 5.60 0.32 14.36
N GLY A 127 5.59 1.62 14.06
CA GLY A 127 6.69 2.29 13.35
C GLY A 127 6.69 2.04 11.85
N ALA A 128 5.58 1.52 11.28
CA ALA A 128 5.37 1.35 9.84
C ALA A 128 6.49 0.54 9.13
N LYS A 129 7.03 -0.48 9.80
CA LYS A 129 8.16 -1.26 9.30
C LYS A 129 7.79 -2.11 8.09
N VAL A 130 6.66 -2.82 8.18
CA VAL A 130 6.15 -3.65 7.08
C VAL A 130 5.64 -2.76 5.96
N ALA A 131 4.93 -1.66 6.28
CA ALA A 131 4.56 -0.66 5.28
C ALA A 131 5.78 -0.13 4.52
N GLY A 132 6.93 0.05 5.21
CA GLY A 132 8.21 0.44 4.59
C GLY A 132 8.75 -0.60 3.61
N LEU A 133 8.70 -1.89 3.95
CA LEU A 133 9.09 -2.98 3.05
C LEU A 133 8.26 -3.02 1.77
N TYR A 134 6.97 -2.71 1.88
CA TYR A 134 6.02 -2.66 0.76
C TYR A 134 6.01 -1.30 0.04
N LYS A 135 6.88 -0.37 0.44
CA LYS A 135 6.92 1.01 -0.09
C LYS A 135 5.55 1.73 0.00
N SER A 136 4.76 1.35 1.00
CA SER A 136 3.44 1.91 1.30
C SER A 136 3.51 2.88 2.47
N LEU A 137 4.57 3.70 2.52
CA LEU A 137 4.75 4.73 3.53
C LEU A 137 4.22 6.06 3.04
N SER A 138 3.48 6.72 3.91
CA SER A 138 3.16 8.13 3.80
C SER A 138 3.67 8.88 5.04
N SER A 139 4.11 10.12 4.86
CA SER A 139 4.53 10.98 5.96
C SER A 139 3.74 12.28 5.96
N GLN A 140 3.16 12.62 7.11
CA GLN A 140 2.61 13.95 7.35
C GLN A 140 3.36 14.56 8.54
N GLY A 141 4.22 15.52 8.26
CA GLY A 141 5.10 16.09 9.26
C GLY A 141 6.10 15.05 9.80
N THR A 142 6.09 14.82 11.11
CA THR A 142 6.97 13.86 11.80
C THR A 142 6.34 12.46 11.97
N PHE A 143 5.09 12.26 11.56
CA PHE A 143 4.40 11.00 11.75
C PHE A 143 4.49 10.13 10.50
N LEU A 144 5.06 8.91 10.69
CA LEU A 144 5.03 7.86 9.70
C LEU A 144 3.73 7.06 9.85
N HIS A 145 3.00 6.89 8.76
CA HIS A 145 1.83 6.03 8.69
C HIS A 145 1.83 5.26 7.36
N SER A 146 1.00 4.23 7.29
CA SER A 146 0.80 3.53 6.03
C SER A 146 0.02 4.42 5.06
N ASP A 147 0.38 4.41 3.79
CA ASP A 147 -0.51 4.91 2.74
C ASP A 147 -1.65 3.90 2.52
N ARG A 148 -2.73 4.31 1.86
CA ARG A 148 -3.80 3.40 1.48
C ARG A 148 -3.39 2.63 0.22
N SER A 149 -2.91 1.41 0.41
CA SER A 149 -2.38 0.56 -0.66
C SER A 149 -2.82 -0.89 -0.47
N SER A 150 -3.26 -1.53 -1.53
CA SER A 150 -3.66 -2.94 -1.53
C SER A 150 -2.83 -3.77 -2.49
N TYR A 151 -2.52 -4.97 -2.06
CA TYR A 151 -1.76 -5.96 -2.82
C TYR A 151 -2.54 -7.27 -2.87
N VAL A 152 -2.47 -7.97 -4.00
CA VAL A 152 -2.83 -9.37 -4.10
C VAL A 152 -1.54 -10.15 -4.28
N ILE A 153 -1.29 -11.07 -3.35
CA ILE A 153 -0.07 -11.88 -3.30
C ILE A 153 -0.45 -13.35 -3.50
N THR A 154 0.19 -14.01 -4.43
CA THR A 154 -0.08 -15.40 -4.80
C THR A 154 0.80 -16.38 -4.01
N PRO A 155 0.47 -17.70 -3.94
CA PRO A 155 1.22 -18.70 -3.17
C PRO A 155 2.71 -18.85 -3.53
N ASP A 156 3.14 -18.34 -4.67
CA ASP A 156 4.53 -18.24 -5.11
C ASP A 156 5.22 -16.92 -4.73
N ASP A 157 4.68 -16.22 -3.74
CA ASP A 157 5.16 -14.93 -3.22
C ASP A 157 5.12 -13.78 -4.24
N LYS A 158 4.37 -13.89 -5.35
CA LYS A 158 4.30 -12.85 -6.39
C LYS A 158 3.15 -11.87 -6.16
N ILE A 159 3.44 -10.60 -6.35
CA ILE A 159 2.45 -9.54 -6.36
C ILE A 159 1.77 -9.53 -7.74
N VAL A 160 0.49 -9.88 -7.80
CA VAL A 160 -0.31 -9.83 -9.03
C VAL A 160 -1.17 -8.57 -9.13
N LEU A 161 -1.35 -7.85 -8.04
CA LEU A 161 -1.92 -6.50 -7.99
C LEU A 161 -1.15 -5.65 -6.99
N SER A 162 -0.85 -4.41 -7.40
CA SER A 162 -0.43 -3.31 -6.52
C SER A 162 -1.29 -2.10 -6.85
N TYR A 163 -2.03 -1.61 -5.87
CA TYR A 163 -3.01 -0.54 -6.06
C TYR A 163 -2.96 0.46 -4.90
N THR A 164 -2.79 1.73 -5.22
CA THR A 164 -2.79 2.83 -4.24
C THR A 164 -3.83 3.86 -4.65
N SER A 165 -4.74 4.17 -3.74
CA SER A 165 -5.79 5.18 -3.94
C SER A 165 -6.28 5.69 -2.59
N GLN A 166 -6.75 6.93 -2.54
CA GLN A 166 -7.43 7.46 -1.34
C GLN A 166 -8.91 7.09 -1.28
N ASP A 167 -9.49 6.57 -2.37
CA ASP A 167 -10.86 6.09 -2.42
C ASP A 167 -10.95 4.66 -1.84
N PRO A 168 -11.57 4.48 -0.66
CA PRO A 168 -11.59 3.20 0.05
C PRO A 168 -12.40 2.10 -0.68
N GLU A 169 -13.43 2.46 -1.43
CA GLU A 169 -14.33 1.49 -2.05
C GLU A 169 -13.70 0.78 -3.25
N THR A 170 -12.83 1.47 -3.98
CA THR A 170 -12.17 0.90 -5.16
C THR A 170 -11.16 -0.20 -4.83
N HIS A 171 -10.63 -0.24 -3.61
CA HIS A 171 -9.68 -1.28 -3.18
C HIS A 171 -10.30 -2.68 -3.22
N VAL A 172 -11.55 -2.81 -2.79
CA VAL A 172 -12.26 -4.09 -2.75
C VAL A 172 -12.47 -4.63 -4.17
N SER A 173 -13.05 -3.81 -5.08
CA SER A 173 -13.31 -4.25 -6.45
C SER A 173 -12.01 -4.63 -7.17
N LYS A 174 -10.95 -3.81 -7.07
CA LYS A 174 -9.66 -4.07 -7.72
C LYS A 174 -9.00 -5.35 -7.22
N THR A 175 -9.04 -5.59 -5.91
CA THR A 175 -8.43 -6.80 -5.32
C THR A 175 -9.25 -8.05 -5.63
N LEU A 176 -10.59 -7.97 -5.63
CA LEU A 176 -11.45 -9.10 -5.98
C LEU A 176 -11.31 -9.49 -7.47
N ASP A 177 -11.24 -8.49 -8.37
CA ASP A 177 -10.99 -8.72 -9.79
C ASP A 177 -9.65 -9.44 -10.01
N ALA A 178 -8.59 -9.00 -9.32
CA ALA A 178 -7.26 -9.61 -9.44
C ALA A 178 -7.21 -11.05 -8.90
N VAL A 179 -7.85 -11.31 -7.76
CA VAL A 179 -7.96 -12.67 -7.20
C VAL A 179 -8.73 -13.59 -8.15
N THR A 180 -9.85 -13.10 -8.70
CA THR A 180 -10.67 -13.86 -9.65
C THR A 180 -9.91 -14.19 -10.93
N ALA A 181 -9.18 -13.21 -11.49
CA ALA A 181 -8.35 -13.41 -12.69
C ALA A 181 -7.22 -14.41 -12.44
N TRP A 182 -6.55 -14.34 -11.29
CA TRP A 182 -5.53 -15.31 -10.90
C TRP A 182 -6.12 -16.72 -10.76
N HIS A 183 -7.23 -16.87 -10.03
CA HIS A 183 -7.88 -18.16 -9.83
C HIS A 183 -8.28 -18.82 -11.17
N ALA A 184 -8.80 -18.05 -12.12
CA ALA A 184 -9.15 -18.54 -13.46
C ALA A 184 -7.92 -18.98 -14.27
N SER A 185 -6.75 -18.38 -14.03
CA SER A 185 -5.50 -18.73 -14.74
C SER A 185 -4.75 -19.92 -14.11
N ALA A 186 -5.08 -20.30 -12.89
CA ALA A 186 -4.43 -21.38 -12.14
C ALA A 186 -5.15 -22.75 -12.29
N GLN A 187 -6.29 -22.76 -12.98
CA GLN A 187 -7.05 -23.98 -13.34
C GLN A 187 -6.64 -24.51 -14.70
#